data_939dfe991d56b9e2dfb4f47b4711194c
#
_entry.id   939dfe991d56b9e2dfb4f47b4711194c
#
_cell.length_a   1.000
_cell.length_b   1.000
_cell.length_c   1.000
_cell.angle_alpha   90.00
_cell.angle_beta   90.00
_cell.angle_gamma   90.00
#
_symmetry.space_group_name_H-M   'P 1'
#
loop_
_entity.id
_entity.type
_entity.pdbx_description
1 polymer ?
#
loop_
_entity_poly.entity_id
_entity_poly.type
_entity_poly.pdbx_seq_one_letter_code
_entity_poly.pdbx_strand_id
1 'polypeptide(L)'
;VVNVGRGTAIDQSALVEALNAGKLAGAALDVFEKEPIPAGDPVWDAKNLLITPHISGQMSLGYTRDKNVALFCEDLENYAAGRPLARYVDRRIGY
;
A
#
# COMPACT_ATOMS: atom_id res chain seq x y z
N VAL A 1 5.42 12.94 -1.96
CA VAL A 1 5.50 11.53 -1.53
C VAL A 1 4.15 10.87 -1.78
N VAL A 2 4.13 9.60 -2.24
CA VAL A 2 2.90 8.81 -2.35
C VAL A 2 3.15 7.46 -1.71
N ASN A 3 2.26 7.03 -0.79
CA ASN A 3 2.31 5.70 -0.19
C ASN A 3 0.95 4.99 -0.32
N VAL A 4 0.93 3.97 -1.16
CA VAL A 4 -0.20 3.05 -1.38
C VAL A 4 0.19 1.60 -1.05
N GLY A 5 1.32 1.41 -0.39
CA GLY A 5 1.89 0.11 -0.06
C GLY A 5 1.57 -0.33 1.36
N ARG A 6 2.37 0.11 2.32
CA ARG A 6 2.18 -0.16 3.75
C ARG A 6 2.55 1.06 4.58
N GLY A 7 1.80 1.31 5.66
CA GLY A 7 2.03 2.44 6.56
C GLY A 7 3.45 2.46 7.13
N THR A 8 3.96 1.30 7.51
CA THR A 8 5.33 1.14 8.07
C THR A 8 6.47 1.38 7.07
N ALA A 9 6.17 1.64 5.78
CA ALA A 9 7.19 2.02 4.81
C ALA A 9 7.68 3.47 4.97
N ILE A 10 6.98 4.27 5.77
CA ILE A 10 7.28 5.69 6.03
C ILE A 10 7.18 5.93 7.53
N ASP A 11 8.12 6.69 8.08
CA ASP A 11 7.96 7.30 9.40
C ASP A 11 6.91 8.41 9.29
N GLN A 12 5.70 8.13 9.77
CA GLN A 12 4.54 9.02 9.65
C GLN A 12 4.77 10.35 10.36
N SER A 13 5.41 10.33 11.53
CA SER A 13 5.68 11.54 12.31
C SER A 13 6.67 12.46 11.58
N ALA A 14 7.75 11.89 11.06
CA ALA A 14 8.74 12.66 10.29
C ALA A 14 8.14 13.24 9.01
N LEU A 15 7.23 12.50 8.36
CA LEU A 15 6.52 13.00 7.18
C LEU A 15 5.64 14.20 7.52
N VAL A 16 4.83 14.12 8.60
CA VAL A 16 3.97 15.22 9.06
C VAL A 16 4.79 16.46 9.39
N GLU A 17 5.92 16.30 10.11
CA GLU A 17 6.83 17.39 10.41
C GLU A 17 7.39 18.05 9.14
N ALA A 18 7.82 17.24 8.17
CA ALA A 18 8.39 17.73 6.91
C ALA A 18 7.35 18.50 6.06
N LEU A 19 6.10 18.03 6.04
CA LEU A 19 4.99 18.71 5.37
C LEU A 19 4.67 20.05 6.04
N ASN A 20 4.53 20.05 7.36
CA ASN A 20 4.20 21.24 8.14
C ASN A 20 5.30 22.30 8.09
N ALA A 21 6.57 21.88 8.01
CA ALA A 21 7.72 22.75 7.83
C ALA A 21 7.93 23.21 6.37
N GLY A 22 7.12 22.76 5.41
CA GLY A 22 7.27 23.09 4.00
C GLY A 22 8.49 22.48 3.31
N LYS A 23 9.13 21.48 3.93
CA LYS A 23 10.24 20.73 3.33
C LYS A 23 9.79 19.80 2.21
N LEU A 24 8.52 19.39 2.23
CA LEU A 24 7.86 18.62 1.18
C LEU A 24 6.69 19.44 0.63
N ALA A 25 6.55 19.44 -0.68
CA ALA A 25 5.45 20.12 -1.36
C ALA A 25 4.08 19.49 -1.09
N GLY A 26 4.05 18.17 -0.84
CA GLY A 26 2.83 17.45 -0.53
C GLY A 26 3.04 15.94 -0.46
N ALA A 27 2.03 15.26 0.06
CA ALA A 27 1.98 13.80 0.10
C ALA A 27 0.57 13.26 -0.15
N ALA A 28 0.47 11.99 -0.53
CA ALA A 28 -0.76 11.22 -0.60
C ALA A 28 -0.55 9.87 0.10
N LEU A 29 -1.36 9.59 1.12
CA LEU A 29 -1.29 8.36 1.89
C LEU A 29 -2.63 7.63 1.82
N ASP A 30 -2.58 6.36 1.44
CA ASP A 30 -3.71 5.44 1.49
C ASP A 30 -3.59 4.45 2.66
N VAL A 31 -2.39 4.39 3.26
CA VAL A 31 -2.03 3.46 4.35
C VAL A 31 -1.27 4.20 5.44
N PHE A 32 -1.45 3.74 6.69
CA PHE A 32 -0.95 4.42 7.89
C PHE A 32 -0.30 3.43 8.84
N GLU A 33 0.57 3.92 9.73
CA GLU A 33 1.22 3.07 10.74
C GLU A 33 0.20 2.38 11.66
N LYS A 34 -0.89 3.09 11.97
CA LYS A 34 -2.01 2.54 12.73
C LYS A 34 -3.32 2.78 12.00
N GLU A 35 -4.06 1.72 11.77
CA GLU A 35 -5.38 1.74 11.14
C GLU A 35 -6.43 1.04 12.02
N PRO A 36 -7.60 1.65 12.24
CA PRO A 36 -7.99 3.00 11.83
C PRO A 36 -7.15 4.10 12.47
N ILE A 37 -6.96 5.21 11.75
CA ILE A 37 -6.21 6.37 12.26
C ILE A 37 -6.94 6.92 13.51
N PRO A 38 -6.25 7.08 14.65
CA PRO A 38 -6.85 7.69 15.84
C PRO A 38 -7.37 9.10 15.57
N ALA A 39 -8.49 9.48 16.19
CA ALA A 39 -9.11 10.78 15.97
C ALA A 39 -8.21 11.99 16.30
N GLY A 40 -7.26 11.83 17.23
CA GLY A 40 -6.30 12.88 17.61
C GLY A 40 -4.93 12.74 16.95
N ASP A 41 -4.79 11.92 15.90
CA ASP A 41 -3.51 11.74 15.24
C ASP A 41 -3.13 13.01 14.46
N PRO A 42 -1.89 13.52 14.61
CA PRO A 42 -1.42 14.71 13.91
C PRO A 42 -1.49 14.64 12.39
N VAL A 43 -1.59 13.45 11.81
CA VAL A 43 -1.73 13.25 10.37
C VAL A 43 -2.98 13.92 9.80
N TRP A 44 -4.05 14.05 10.60
CA TRP A 44 -5.28 14.69 10.17
C TRP A 44 -5.12 16.19 9.85
N ASP A 45 -4.20 16.85 10.56
CA ASP A 45 -3.94 18.29 10.43
C ASP A 45 -2.69 18.61 9.59
N ALA A 46 -2.09 17.59 8.96
CA ALA A 46 -0.89 17.76 8.16
C ALA A 46 -1.18 18.59 6.89
N LYS A 47 -0.33 19.56 6.62
CA LYS A 47 -0.46 20.45 5.44
C LYS A 47 -0.21 19.66 4.15
N ASN A 48 -0.99 19.97 3.11
CA ASN A 48 -0.80 19.41 1.77
C ASN A 48 -0.77 17.87 1.74
N LEU A 49 -1.55 17.23 2.61
CA LEU A 49 -1.70 15.78 2.66
C LEU A 49 -3.06 15.36 2.12
N LEU A 50 -3.05 14.48 1.13
CA LEU A 50 -4.23 13.74 0.68
C LEU A 50 -4.29 12.41 1.44
N ILE A 51 -5.42 12.13 2.05
CA ILE A 51 -5.71 10.89 2.79
C ILE A 51 -6.80 10.11 2.07
N THR A 52 -6.59 8.82 1.84
CA THR A 52 -7.61 7.88 1.42
C THR A 52 -7.67 6.68 2.36
N PRO A 53 -8.85 6.04 2.56
CA PRO A 53 -9.03 5.07 3.64
C PRO A 53 -8.68 3.63 3.21
N HIS A 54 -7.43 3.38 2.84
CA HIS A 54 -6.86 2.09 2.45
C HIS A 54 -7.68 1.40 1.34
N ILE A 55 -7.89 2.14 0.25
CA ILE A 55 -8.75 1.70 -0.87
C ILE A 55 -8.01 1.56 -2.21
N SER A 56 -6.71 1.88 -2.26
CA SER A 56 -5.92 1.83 -3.50
C SER A 56 -5.79 0.42 -4.08
N GLY A 57 -5.85 -0.61 -3.24
CA GLY A 57 -5.79 -2.01 -3.63
C GLY A 57 -7.12 -2.64 -4.03
N GLN A 58 -8.22 -1.89 -4.03
CA GLN A 58 -9.51 -2.40 -4.47
C GLN A 58 -9.50 -2.73 -5.97
N MET A 59 -10.00 -3.92 -6.32
CA MET A 59 -10.08 -4.39 -7.72
C MET A 59 -11.23 -3.72 -8.49
N SER A 60 -11.40 -2.41 -8.33
CA SER A 60 -12.45 -1.63 -8.99
C SER A 60 -12.18 -1.43 -10.49
N LEU A 61 -10.91 -1.47 -10.90
CA LEU A 61 -10.54 -1.41 -12.31
C LEU A 61 -10.59 -2.82 -12.91
N GLY A 62 -11.38 -2.99 -13.98
CA GLY A 62 -11.51 -4.26 -14.68
C GLY A 62 -10.17 -4.88 -15.08
N TYR A 63 -9.27 -4.06 -15.61
CA TYR A 63 -7.90 -4.49 -15.94
C TYR A 63 -7.15 -5.11 -14.74
N THR A 64 -7.19 -4.48 -13.58
CA THR A 64 -6.50 -4.96 -12.38
C THR A 64 -7.07 -6.30 -11.91
N ARG A 65 -8.40 -6.41 -11.89
CA ARG A 65 -9.10 -7.66 -11.56
C ARG A 65 -8.73 -8.79 -12.52
N ASP A 66 -8.84 -8.54 -13.81
CA ASP A 66 -8.62 -9.56 -14.84
C ASP A 66 -7.16 -10.00 -14.85
N LYS A 67 -6.21 -9.07 -14.64
CA LYS A 67 -4.80 -9.38 -14.51
C LYS A 67 -4.50 -10.25 -13.29
N ASN A 68 -5.09 -9.93 -12.12
CA ASN A 68 -4.91 -10.73 -10.91
C ASN A 68 -5.46 -12.15 -11.07
N VAL A 69 -6.64 -12.30 -11.69
CA VAL A 69 -7.21 -13.61 -12.01
C VAL A 69 -6.30 -14.40 -12.94
N ALA A 70 -5.81 -13.78 -14.01
CA ALA A 70 -4.91 -14.45 -14.98
C ALA A 70 -3.60 -14.93 -14.30
N LEU A 71 -3.00 -14.09 -13.43
CA LEU A 71 -1.79 -14.45 -12.70
C LEU A 71 -2.03 -15.59 -11.70
N PHE A 72 -3.19 -15.61 -11.04
CA PHE A 72 -3.58 -16.71 -10.17
C PHE A 72 -3.79 -18.02 -10.95
N CYS A 73 -4.48 -17.97 -12.07
CA CYS A 73 -4.73 -19.14 -12.91
C CYS A 73 -3.41 -19.75 -13.43
N GLU A 74 -2.45 -18.92 -13.83
CA GLU A 74 -1.11 -19.37 -14.24
C GLU A 74 -0.40 -20.16 -13.12
N ASP A 75 -0.43 -19.64 -11.88
CA ASP A 75 0.17 -20.33 -10.74
C ASP A 75 -0.62 -21.58 -10.33
N LEU A 76 -1.94 -21.59 -10.48
CA LEU A 76 -2.77 -22.78 -10.27
C LEU A 76 -2.45 -23.89 -11.29
N GLU A 77 -2.25 -23.56 -12.56
CA GLU A 77 -1.81 -24.51 -13.58
C GLU A 77 -0.42 -25.08 -13.27
N ASN A 78 0.50 -24.23 -12.81
CA ASN A 78 1.82 -24.65 -12.37
C ASN A 78 1.73 -25.62 -11.19
N TYR A 79 0.91 -25.28 -10.18
CA TYR A 79 0.66 -26.13 -9.02
C TYR A 79 0.09 -27.51 -9.41
N ALA A 80 -0.96 -27.51 -10.24
CA ALA A 80 -1.60 -28.75 -10.72
C ALA A 80 -0.65 -29.66 -11.51
N ALA A 81 0.31 -29.06 -12.22
CA ALA A 81 1.32 -29.76 -13.00
C ALA A 81 2.61 -30.12 -12.22
N GLY A 82 2.66 -29.83 -10.91
CA GLY A 82 3.85 -30.05 -10.08
C GLY A 82 5.04 -29.14 -10.44
N ARG A 83 4.79 -28.03 -11.12
CA ARG A 83 5.82 -27.04 -11.48
C ARG A 83 5.98 -25.99 -10.36
N PRO A 84 7.13 -25.31 -10.28
CA PRO A 84 7.32 -24.21 -9.35
C PRO A 84 6.30 -23.08 -9.59
N LEU A 85 5.82 -22.46 -8.50
CA LEU A 85 5.00 -21.25 -8.58
C LEU A 85 5.85 -20.04 -8.98
N ALA A 86 5.34 -19.21 -9.88
CA ALA A 86 6.04 -18.00 -10.33
C ALA A 86 5.99 -16.88 -9.28
N ARG A 87 4.95 -16.88 -8.41
CA ARG A 87 4.68 -15.81 -7.41
C ARG A 87 4.73 -16.36 -5.99
N TYR A 88 5.76 -17.15 -5.73
CA TYR A 88 5.99 -17.71 -4.41
C TYR A 88 6.56 -16.64 -3.46
N VAL A 89 5.95 -16.51 -2.28
CA VAL A 89 6.47 -15.63 -1.22
C VAL A 89 7.48 -16.42 -0.39
N ASP A 90 8.74 -15.99 -0.37
CA ASP A 90 9.75 -16.56 0.52
C ASP A 90 9.49 -16.04 1.95
N ARG A 91 9.07 -16.94 2.83
CA ARG A 91 8.73 -16.60 4.23
C ARG A 91 9.90 -16.04 5.04
N ARG A 92 11.14 -16.24 4.60
CA ARG A 92 12.34 -15.71 5.27
C ARG A 92 12.56 -14.24 4.93
N ILE A 93 12.12 -13.81 3.75
CA ILE A 93 12.31 -12.45 3.23
C ILE A 93 11.02 -11.64 3.41
N GLY A 94 9.87 -12.28 3.36
CA GLY A 94 8.55 -11.68 3.52
C GLY A 94 7.88 -11.23 2.24
N TYR A 95 8.59 -11.10 1.15
CA TYR A 95 8.05 -10.72 -0.16
C TYR A 95 8.71 -11.52 -1.28
#